data_0a6263a93c3a83bc2ae91dfe3265919b
#
_entry.id   0a6263a93c3a83bc2ae91dfe3265919b
#
_cell.length_a   1.000
_cell.length_b   1.000
_cell.length_c   1.000
_cell.angle_alpha   90.00
_cell.angle_beta   90.00
_cell.angle_gamma   90.00
#
_symmetry.space_group_name_H-M   'P 1'
#
loop_
_entity.id
_entity.type
_entity.pdbx_description
1 polymer ?
#
loop_
_entity_poly.entity_id
_entity_poly.type
_entity_poly.pdbx_seq_one_letter_code
_entity_poly.pdbx_strand_id
1 'polypeptide(L)'
;IYFSQIQTQLKNHELAQQARFKVAQTSYFKGDFTWAKAQLKVLKGSTTQLIANDALELFLIITDNEPADSIPSGLKQYSKAALLAFQNKTQQAIDTLSIINKYFKGQPIEDEALFKQAKLLIKQNNFEAAIINFEKVIALNPEGILIDDAYYELAELYKNHLKNTEKASEYYQKIIFDYSSSIFLVDARKKYRKIRGDKV
;
A
#
# COMPACT_ATOMS: atom_id res chain seq x y z
N ILE A 1 7.59 -25.20 -1.31
CA ILE A 1 7.30 -26.57 -1.74
C ILE A 1 5.80 -26.83 -1.71
N TYR A 2 5.11 -26.75 -0.59
CA TYR A 2 3.67 -27.11 -0.49
C TYR A 2 2.76 -26.25 -1.41
N PHE A 3 2.94 -24.94 -1.48
CA PHE A 3 2.15 -24.10 -2.38
C PHE A 3 2.38 -24.47 -3.86
N SER A 4 3.60 -24.83 -4.25
CA SER A 4 3.90 -25.25 -5.61
C SER A 4 3.24 -26.59 -5.95
N GLN A 5 3.14 -27.50 -4.98
CA GLN A 5 2.40 -28.77 -5.16
C GLN A 5 0.89 -28.54 -5.33
N ILE A 6 0.29 -27.72 -4.47
CA ILE A 6 -1.14 -27.40 -4.54
C ILE A 6 -1.50 -26.76 -5.89
N GLN A 7 -0.72 -25.79 -6.36
CA GLN A 7 -1.01 -25.13 -7.65
C GLN A 7 -0.91 -26.07 -8.86
N THR A 8 -0.10 -27.14 -8.77
CA THR A 8 0.07 -28.11 -9.85
C THR A 8 -0.99 -29.19 -9.83
N GLN A 9 -1.39 -29.63 -8.64
CA GLN A 9 -2.33 -30.75 -8.44
C GLN A 9 -3.79 -30.32 -8.59
N LEU A 10 -4.15 -29.13 -8.13
CA LEU A 10 -5.52 -28.61 -8.11
C LEU A 10 -5.77 -27.62 -9.27
N LYS A 11 -5.47 -28.00 -10.51
CA LYS A 11 -5.66 -27.13 -11.68
C LYS A 11 -7.08 -26.56 -11.70
N ASN A 12 -7.18 -25.24 -11.96
CA ASN A 12 -8.44 -24.48 -12.06
C ASN A 12 -9.28 -24.38 -10.75
N HIS A 13 -8.75 -24.81 -9.62
CA HIS A 13 -9.41 -24.67 -8.33
C HIS A 13 -8.98 -23.35 -7.65
N GLU A 14 -9.87 -22.73 -6.85
CA GLU A 14 -9.56 -21.49 -6.12
C GLU A 14 -8.32 -21.64 -5.23
N LEU A 15 -8.17 -22.77 -4.53
CA LEU A 15 -6.99 -23.07 -3.73
C LEU A 15 -5.69 -23.07 -4.54
N ALA A 16 -5.73 -23.49 -5.80
CA ALA A 16 -4.56 -23.45 -6.68
C ALA A 16 -4.18 -21.99 -7.04
N GLN A 17 -5.18 -21.12 -7.23
CA GLN A 17 -4.97 -19.70 -7.49
C GLN A 17 -4.38 -19.00 -6.23
N GLN A 18 -4.93 -19.29 -5.05
CA GLN A 18 -4.38 -18.82 -3.79
C GLN A 18 -2.94 -19.30 -3.58
N ALA A 19 -2.66 -20.57 -3.82
CA ALA A 19 -1.33 -21.16 -3.73
C ALA A 19 -0.35 -20.49 -4.71
N ARG A 20 -0.77 -20.23 -5.96
CA ARG A 20 0.03 -19.50 -6.95
C ARG A 20 0.33 -18.08 -6.50
N PHE A 21 -0.63 -17.37 -5.91
CA PHE A 21 -0.40 -16.05 -5.33
C PHE A 21 0.66 -16.12 -4.23
N LYS A 22 0.59 -17.12 -3.33
CA LYS A 22 1.60 -17.30 -2.27
C LYS A 22 2.99 -17.64 -2.83
N VAL A 23 3.08 -18.36 -3.94
CA VAL A 23 4.35 -18.60 -4.66
C VAL A 23 4.90 -17.28 -5.21
N ALA A 24 4.08 -16.48 -5.87
CA ALA A 24 4.48 -15.17 -6.39
C ALA A 24 4.91 -14.23 -5.26
N GLN A 25 4.14 -14.17 -4.17
CA GLN A 25 4.47 -13.36 -2.98
C GLN A 25 5.80 -13.79 -2.34
N THR A 26 6.07 -15.10 -2.29
CA THR A 26 7.35 -15.63 -1.80
C THR A 26 8.52 -15.20 -2.68
N SER A 27 8.35 -15.22 -3.99
CA SER A 27 9.36 -14.77 -4.96
C SER A 27 9.61 -13.26 -4.83
N TYR A 28 8.55 -12.48 -4.67
CA TYR A 28 8.65 -11.05 -4.38
C TYR A 28 9.47 -10.78 -3.10
N PHE A 29 9.21 -11.49 -2.01
CA PHE A 29 9.95 -11.34 -0.75
C PHE A 29 11.44 -11.70 -0.89
N LYS A 30 11.78 -12.62 -1.80
CA LYS A 30 13.17 -12.96 -2.13
C LYS A 30 13.85 -11.93 -3.02
N GLY A 31 13.08 -10.99 -3.61
CA GLY A 31 13.57 -10.04 -4.60
C GLY A 31 13.69 -10.62 -6.02
N ASP A 32 13.07 -11.77 -6.27
CA ASP A 32 12.94 -12.34 -7.62
C ASP A 32 11.69 -11.75 -8.29
N PHE A 33 11.83 -10.50 -8.70
CA PHE A 33 10.71 -9.72 -9.24
C PHE A 33 10.26 -10.22 -10.62
N THR A 34 11.19 -10.67 -11.45
CA THR A 34 10.88 -11.22 -12.78
C THR A 34 9.96 -12.43 -12.66
N TRP A 35 10.30 -13.38 -11.80
CA TRP A 35 9.47 -14.56 -11.57
C TRP A 35 8.14 -14.20 -10.90
N ALA A 36 8.16 -13.32 -9.91
CA ALA A 36 6.96 -12.84 -9.26
C ALA A 36 5.97 -12.23 -10.26
N LYS A 37 6.43 -11.31 -11.13
CA LYS A 37 5.60 -10.71 -12.18
C LYS A 37 4.99 -11.73 -13.13
N ALA A 38 5.79 -12.73 -13.56
CA ALA A 38 5.29 -13.78 -14.45
C ALA A 38 4.12 -14.57 -13.83
N GLN A 39 4.20 -14.90 -12.55
CA GLN A 39 3.13 -15.59 -11.83
C GLN A 39 1.90 -14.67 -11.62
N LEU A 40 2.11 -13.43 -11.23
CA LEU A 40 1.05 -12.44 -10.98
C LEU A 40 0.29 -12.09 -12.26
N LYS A 41 0.97 -12.01 -13.41
CA LYS A 41 0.33 -11.74 -14.71
C LYS A 41 -0.75 -12.76 -15.05
N VAL A 42 -0.54 -14.03 -14.70
CA VAL A 42 -1.56 -15.09 -14.90
C VAL A 42 -2.75 -14.90 -13.96
N LEU A 43 -2.49 -14.46 -12.71
CA LEU A 43 -3.53 -14.31 -11.68
C LEU A 43 -4.42 -13.09 -11.87
N LYS A 44 -3.96 -12.07 -12.60
CA LYS A 44 -4.78 -10.88 -12.93
C LYS A 44 -6.06 -11.25 -13.71
N GLY A 45 -6.07 -12.39 -14.39
CA GLY A 45 -7.26 -12.96 -15.05
C GLY A 45 -7.98 -14.02 -14.20
N SER A 46 -7.75 -14.09 -12.88
CA SER A 46 -8.38 -15.05 -11.98
C SER A 46 -9.90 -14.88 -11.94
N THR A 47 -10.60 -15.99 -11.76
CA THR A 47 -12.06 -16.00 -11.57
C THR A 47 -12.48 -15.43 -10.22
N THR A 48 -11.60 -15.45 -9.23
CA THR A 48 -11.84 -14.86 -7.92
C THR A 48 -11.35 -13.41 -7.91
N GLN A 49 -12.28 -12.47 -7.82
CA GLN A 49 -11.99 -11.03 -7.86
C GLN A 49 -10.97 -10.60 -6.79
N LEU A 50 -11.05 -11.15 -5.59
CA LEU A 50 -10.12 -10.86 -4.49
C LEU A 50 -8.67 -11.22 -4.88
N ILE A 51 -8.45 -12.43 -5.40
CA ILE A 51 -7.10 -12.87 -5.82
C ILE A 51 -6.60 -12.05 -7.01
N ALA A 52 -7.49 -11.69 -7.93
CA ALA A 52 -7.14 -10.84 -9.07
C ALA A 52 -6.70 -9.45 -8.63
N ASN A 53 -7.39 -8.85 -7.66
CA ASN A 53 -7.02 -7.55 -7.11
C ASN A 53 -5.69 -7.60 -6.36
N ASP A 54 -5.49 -8.56 -5.46
CA ASP A 54 -4.23 -8.73 -4.74
C ASP A 54 -3.05 -8.96 -5.70
N ALA A 55 -3.29 -9.74 -6.76
CA ALA A 55 -2.28 -10.01 -7.78
C ALA A 55 -1.96 -8.77 -8.62
N LEU A 56 -2.98 -7.97 -8.94
CA LEU A 56 -2.80 -6.72 -9.67
C LEU A 56 -2.03 -5.70 -8.82
N GLU A 57 -2.42 -5.51 -7.57
CA GLU A 57 -1.73 -4.60 -6.64
C GLU A 57 -0.24 -4.95 -6.54
N LEU A 58 0.09 -6.20 -6.23
CA LEU A 58 1.49 -6.60 -6.10
C LEU A 58 2.24 -6.51 -7.44
N PHE A 59 1.57 -6.78 -8.57
CA PHE A 59 2.14 -6.62 -9.90
C PHE A 59 2.49 -5.16 -10.20
N LEU A 60 1.60 -4.22 -9.87
CA LEU A 60 1.82 -2.79 -10.07
C LEU A 60 2.95 -2.28 -9.16
N ILE A 61 2.96 -2.65 -7.88
CA ILE A 61 4.07 -2.31 -6.96
C ILE A 61 5.42 -2.70 -7.58
N ILE A 62 5.53 -3.88 -8.20
CA ILE A 62 6.78 -4.28 -8.82
C ILE A 62 7.04 -3.48 -10.11
N THR A 63 6.04 -3.38 -10.99
CA THR A 63 6.21 -2.84 -12.35
C THR A 63 6.49 -1.34 -12.33
N ASP A 64 5.78 -0.60 -11.50
CA ASP A 64 5.86 0.86 -11.43
C ASP A 64 7.10 1.33 -10.67
N ASN A 65 7.70 0.42 -9.89
CA ASN A 65 8.85 0.71 -9.04
C ASN A 65 10.15 0.00 -9.48
N GLU A 66 10.18 -0.65 -10.64
CA GLU A 66 11.42 -1.13 -11.23
C GLU A 66 12.21 0.06 -11.81
N PRO A 67 13.41 0.35 -11.30
CA PRO A 67 14.22 1.41 -11.86
C PRO A 67 14.70 1.04 -13.27
N ALA A 68 14.83 2.05 -14.14
CA ALA A 68 15.30 1.88 -15.51
C ALA A 68 16.69 1.23 -15.60
N ASP A 69 17.51 1.38 -14.56
CA ASP A 69 18.93 0.98 -14.53
C ASP A 69 19.16 -0.46 -14.03
N SER A 70 18.13 -1.28 -13.93
CA SER A 70 18.24 -2.70 -13.54
C SER A 70 18.80 -2.99 -12.13
N ILE A 71 18.97 -2.00 -11.26
CA ILE A 71 19.39 -2.17 -9.87
C ILE A 71 18.23 -1.80 -8.94
N PRO A 72 17.30 -2.73 -8.67
CA PRO A 72 16.09 -2.43 -7.89
C PRO A 72 16.38 -2.42 -6.38
N SER A 73 17.32 -1.59 -5.93
CA SER A 73 17.78 -1.62 -4.54
C SER A 73 16.71 -1.08 -3.56
N GLY A 74 16.00 -0.02 -3.91
CA GLY A 74 14.87 0.49 -3.11
C GLY A 74 13.72 -0.50 -3.05
N LEU A 75 13.29 -1.02 -4.20
CA LEU A 75 12.25 -2.05 -4.28
C LEU A 75 12.63 -3.33 -3.51
N LYS A 76 13.93 -3.71 -3.52
CA LYS A 76 14.42 -4.86 -2.75
C LYS A 76 14.34 -4.61 -1.25
N GLN A 77 14.62 -3.42 -0.76
CA GLN A 77 14.43 -3.06 0.65
C GLN A 77 12.94 -3.04 1.01
N TYR A 78 12.10 -2.52 0.11
CA TYR A 78 10.66 -2.52 0.30
C TYR A 78 10.08 -3.94 0.42
N SER A 79 10.50 -4.87 -0.44
CA SER A 79 10.07 -6.27 -0.37
C SER A 79 10.51 -6.96 0.93
N LYS A 80 11.72 -6.65 1.45
CA LYS A 80 12.16 -7.11 2.78
C LYS A 80 11.29 -6.55 3.91
N ALA A 81 11.00 -5.24 3.86
CA ALA A 81 10.12 -4.61 4.84
C ALA A 81 8.71 -5.20 4.80
N ALA A 82 8.20 -5.50 3.60
CA ALA A 82 6.92 -6.17 3.41
C ALA A 82 6.91 -7.57 4.05
N LEU A 83 7.98 -8.34 3.92
CA LEU A 83 8.12 -9.64 4.59
C LEU A 83 8.15 -9.48 6.11
N LEU A 84 8.89 -8.52 6.64
CA LEU A 84 8.96 -8.26 8.07
C LEU A 84 7.59 -7.85 8.63
N ALA A 85 6.86 -6.99 7.91
CA ALA A 85 5.49 -6.62 8.27
C ALA A 85 4.54 -7.82 8.23
N PHE A 86 4.67 -8.69 7.23
CA PHE A 86 3.91 -9.95 7.14
C PHE A 86 4.20 -10.89 8.31
N GLN A 87 5.43 -10.89 8.82
CA GLN A 87 5.84 -11.65 10.01
C GLN A 87 5.49 -10.96 11.34
N ASN A 88 4.73 -9.87 11.33
CA ASN A 88 4.41 -9.04 12.49
C ASN A 88 5.65 -8.42 13.20
N LYS A 89 6.78 -8.34 12.52
CA LYS A 89 8.00 -7.68 12.99
C LYS A 89 7.95 -6.18 12.67
N THR A 90 6.96 -5.50 13.24
CA THR A 90 6.56 -4.14 12.86
C THR A 90 7.72 -3.15 12.96
N GLN A 91 8.48 -3.14 14.08
CA GLN A 91 9.60 -2.20 14.24
C GLN A 91 10.69 -2.44 13.19
N GLN A 92 11.05 -3.69 12.95
CA GLN A 92 12.08 -4.02 11.95
C GLN A 92 11.63 -3.64 10.53
N ALA A 93 10.33 -3.73 10.23
CA ALA A 93 9.79 -3.27 8.96
C ALA A 93 9.90 -1.75 8.82
N ILE A 94 9.56 -0.99 9.86
CA ILE A 94 9.70 0.48 9.91
C ILE A 94 11.16 0.88 9.70
N ASP A 95 12.09 0.25 10.41
CA ASP A 95 13.53 0.53 10.30
C ASP A 95 14.04 0.24 8.88
N THR A 96 13.57 -0.85 8.27
CA THR A 96 13.93 -1.22 6.88
C THR A 96 13.39 -0.22 5.86
N LEU A 97 12.15 0.29 6.05
CA LEU A 97 11.58 1.33 5.20
C LEU A 97 12.35 2.67 5.35
N SER A 98 12.83 2.98 6.55
CA SER A 98 13.67 4.17 6.77
C SER A 98 14.96 4.15 5.96
N ILE A 99 15.49 2.97 5.62
CA ILE A 99 16.65 2.83 4.75
C ILE A 99 16.33 3.37 3.34
N ILE A 100 15.10 3.14 2.84
CA ILE A 100 14.68 3.65 1.53
C ILE A 100 14.68 5.18 1.54
N ASN A 101 14.01 5.77 2.51
CA ASN A 101 13.88 7.23 2.65
C ASN A 101 15.23 7.94 2.85
N LYS A 102 16.26 7.21 3.30
CA LYS A 102 17.60 7.76 3.56
C LYS A 102 18.56 7.56 2.39
N TYR A 103 18.60 6.37 1.83
CA TYR A 103 19.66 5.96 0.87
C TYR A 103 19.17 5.76 -0.56
N PHE A 104 17.84 5.66 -0.77
CA PHE A 104 17.22 5.45 -2.08
C PHE A 104 16.21 6.55 -2.41
N LYS A 105 16.47 7.75 -1.89
CA LYS A 105 15.63 8.91 -2.14
C LYS A 105 15.57 9.23 -3.63
N GLY A 106 14.37 9.57 -4.11
CA GLY A 106 14.11 9.84 -5.54
C GLY A 106 13.89 8.60 -6.38
N GLN A 107 13.96 7.38 -5.81
CA GLN A 107 13.50 6.19 -6.50
C GLN A 107 11.97 6.10 -6.49
N PRO A 108 11.35 5.50 -7.54
CA PRO A 108 9.89 5.42 -7.64
C PRO A 108 9.20 4.87 -6.39
N ILE A 109 9.81 3.91 -5.70
CA ILE A 109 9.26 3.23 -4.50
C ILE A 109 9.23 4.13 -3.23
N GLU A 110 9.70 5.37 -3.28
CA GLU A 110 9.84 6.20 -2.07
C GLU A 110 8.48 6.56 -1.46
N ASP A 111 7.49 6.90 -2.26
CA ASP A 111 6.15 7.26 -1.79
C ASP A 111 5.41 6.06 -1.19
N GLU A 112 5.47 4.88 -1.81
CA GLU A 112 4.94 3.64 -1.22
C GLU A 112 5.65 3.27 0.08
N ALA A 113 6.96 3.52 0.16
CA ALA A 113 7.72 3.25 1.39
C ALA A 113 7.27 4.16 2.53
N LEU A 114 7.08 5.45 2.28
CA LEU A 114 6.56 6.41 3.25
C LEU A 114 5.13 6.06 3.67
N PHE A 115 4.26 5.75 2.70
CA PHE A 115 2.89 5.37 2.96
C PHE A 115 2.80 4.10 3.82
N LYS A 116 3.52 3.05 3.45
CA LYS A 116 3.56 1.81 4.21
C LYS A 116 4.14 2.02 5.61
N GLN A 117 5.17 2.84 5.74
CA GLN A 117 5.77 3.18 7.04
C GLN A 117 4.75 3.91 7.92
N ALA A 118 3.98 4.85 7.37
CA ALA A 118 2.90 5.54 8.11
C ALA A 118 1.84 4.56 8.61
N LYS A 119 1.39 3.62 7.79
CA LYS A 119 0.45 2.56 8.19
C LYS A 119 0.99 1.67 9.33
N LEU A 120 2.28 1.39 9.35
CA LEU A 120 2.93 0.62 10.41
C LEU A 120 3.09 1.43 11.70
N LEU A 121 3.38 2.73 11.58
CA LEU A 121 3.45 3.65 12.72
C LEU A 121 2.09 3.80 13.42
N ILE A 122 0.98 3.84 12.65
CA ILE A 122 -0.38 3.82 13.21
C ILE A 122 -0.59 2.56 14.07
N LYS A 123 -0.15 1.38 13.60
CA LYS A 123 -0.23 0.14 14.37
C LYS A 123 0.54 0.18 15.70
N GLN A 124 1.55 1.05 15.79
CA GLN A 124 2.32 1.30 17.01
C GLN A 124 1.79 2.50 17.83
N ASN A 125 0.64 3.09 17.43
CA ASN A 125 0.08 4.30 18.02
C ASN A 125 1.02 5.53 17.94
N ASN A 126 1.98 5.53 17.02
CA ASN A 126 2.85 6.67 16.75
C ASN A 126 2.22 7.55 15.66
N PHE A 127 1.17 8.27 16.06
CA PHE A 127 0.33 9.03 15.12
C PHE A 127 1.04 10.24 14.53
N GLU A 128 1.87 10.93 15.31
CA GLU A 128 2.62 12.10 14.87
C GLU A 128 3.59 11.75 13.73
N ALA A 129 4.33 10.65 13.89
CA ALA A 129 5.26 10.20 12.85
C ALA A 129 4.51 9.69 11.60
N ALA A 130 3.33 9.08 11.79
CA ALA A 130 2.50 8.66 10.67
C ALA A 130 1.98 9.85 9.85
N ILE A 131 1.54 10.92 10.51
CA ILE A 131 1.10 12.16 9.87
C ILE A 131 2.23 12.76 9.02
N ILE A 132 3.42 12.91 9.61
CA ILE A 132 4.60 13.43 8.91
C ILE A 132 4.89 12.63 7.64
N ASN A 133 4.74 11.31 7.68
CA ASN A 133 4.99 10.47 6.52
C ASN A 133 3.92 10.62 5.45
N PHE A 134 2.64 10.69 5.80
CA PHE A 134 1.58 10.96 4.82
C PHE A 134 1.71 12.34 4.18
N GLU A 135 2.06 13.36 4.96
CA GLU A 135 2.33 14.70 4.43
C GLU A 135 3.52 14.69 3.45
N LYS A 136 4.55 13.88 3.72
CA LYS A 136 5.67 13.69 2.79
C LYS A 136 5.24 12.99 1.50
N VAL A 137 4.35 11.98 1.56
CA VAL A 137 3.78 11.34 0.36
C VAL A 137 3.12 12.39 -0.53
N ILE A 138 2.28 13.24 0.07
CA ILE A 138 1.58 14.31 -0.65
C ILE A 138 2.55 15.31 -1.28
N ALA A 139 3.59 15.70 -0.54
CA ALA A 139 4.58 16.67 -1.02
C ALA A 139 5.51 16.11 -2.10
N LEU A 140 5.82 14.80 -2.03
CA LEU A 140 6.76 14.14 -2.94
C LEU A 140 6.19 14.00 -4.36
N ASN A 141 4.94 13.62 -4.47
CA ASN A 141 4.30 13.36 -5.74
C ASN A 141 2.84 13.86 -5.75
N PRO A 142 2.60 15.17 -5.97
CA PRO A 142 1.27 15.79 -5.88
C PRO A 142 0.22 15.23 -6.84
N GLU A 143 0.63 14.51 -7.88
CA GLU A 143 -0.25 13.83 -8.84
C GLU A 143 -0.18 12.31 -8.72
N GLY A 144 0.45 11.80 -7.65
CA GLY A 144 0.66 10.38 -7.41
C GLY A 144 -0.63 9.64 -7.07
N ILE A 145 -0.62 8.34 -7.32
CA ILE A 145 -1.77 7.46 -7.08
C ILE A 145 -2.13 7.28 -5.59
N LEU A 146 -1.21 7.63 -4.67
CA LEU A 146 -1.41 7.48 -3.22
C LEU A 146 -1.94 8.76 -2.55
N ILE A 147 -2.21 9.82 -3.30
CA ILE A 147 -2.55 11.13 -2.73
C ILE A 147 -3.90 11.11 -2.01
N ASP A 148 -4.92 10.61 -2.66
CA ASP A 148 -6.27 10.52 -2.08
C ASP A 148 -6.31 9.52 -0.92
N ASP A 149 -5.55 8.42 -1.01
CA ASP A 149 -5.31 7.52 0.12
C ASP A 149 -4.66 8.25 1.30
N ALA A 150 -3.61 9.04 1.05
CA ALA A 150 -2.91 9.78 2.10
C ALA A 150 -3.82 10.83 2.77
N TYR A 151 -4.60 11.57 1.99
CA TYR A 151 -5.59 12.50 2.53
C TYR A 151 -6.66 11.79 3.36
N TYR A 152 -7.12 10.63 2.90
CA TYR A 152 -8.12 9.86 3.62
C TYR A 152 -7.57 9.33 4.96
N GLU A 153 -6.37 8.79 4.97
CA GLU A 153 -5.71 8.32 6.19
C GLU A 153 -5.44 9.45 7.18
N LEU A 154 -5.02 10.64 6.70
CA LEU A 154 -4.88 11.82 7.54
C LEU A 154 -6.21 12.24 8.16
N ALA A 155 -7.29 12.29 7.38
CA ALA A 155 -8.61 12.60 7.89
C ALA A 155 -9.06 11.62 8.98
N GLU A 156 -8.84 10.32 8.77
CA GLU A 156 -9.17 9.27 9.75
C GLU A 156 -8.32 9.38 11.03
N LEU A 157 -7.02 9.67 10.90
CA LEU A 157 -6.13 9.89 12.05
C LEU A 157 -6.58 11.06 12.90
N TYR A 158 -6.82 12.23 12.28
CA TYR A 158 -7.26 13.41 13.00
C TYR A 158 -8.61 13.21 13.66
N LYS A 159 -9.56 12.55 12.98
CA LYS A 159 -10.89 12.28 13.52
C LYS A 159 -10.87 11.27 14.66
N ASN A 160 -10.24 10.12 14.43
CA ASN A 160 -10.43 8.96 15.30
C ASN A 160 -9.43 8.92 16.47
N HIS A 161 -8.20 9.38 16.26
CA HIS A 161 -7.13 9.32 17.25
C HIS A 161 -6.84 10.66 17.90
N LEU A 162 -6.70 11.72 17.14
CA LEU A 162 -6.38 13.05 17.67
C LEU A 162 -7.61 13.87 18.07
N LYS A 163 -8.83 13.38 17.76
CA LYS A 163 -10.10 14.05 18.05
C LYS A 163 -10.20 15.49 17.52
N ASN A 164 -9.44 15.80 16.48
CA ASN A 164 -9.46 17.08 15.80
C ASN A 164 -10.35 17.01 14.56
N THR A 165 -11.63 17.30 14.77
CA THR A 165 -12.64 17.23 13.71
C THR A 165 -12.49 18.32 12.65
N GLU A 166 -11.89 19.45 13.00
CA GLU A 166 -11.62 20.55 12.08
C GLU A 166 -10.60 20.12 11.01
N LYS A 167 -9.42 19.65 11.43
CA LYS A 167 -8.42 19.12 10.49
C LYS A 167 -8.93 17.91 9.71
N ALA A 168 -9.67 17.02 10.34
CA ALA A 168 -10.28 15.90 9.63
C ALA A 168 -11.23 16.38 8.52
N SER A 169 -12.01 17.42 8.80
CA SER A 169 -12.90 18.06 7.83
C SER A 169 -12.13 18.63 6.64
N GLU A 170 -11.02 19.34 6.88
CA GLU A 170 -10.16 19.89 5.83
C GLU A 170 -9.65 18.80 4.87
N TYR A 171 -9.14 17.69 5.40
CA TYR A 171 -8.64 16.58 4.59
C TYR A 171 -9.75 15.85 3.82
N TYR A 172 -10.95 15.66 4.41
CA TYR A 172 -12.09 15.14 3.66
C TYR A 172 -12.52 16.09 2.54
N GLN A 173 -12.49 17.41 2.76
CA GLN A 173 -12.78 18.40 1.72
C GLN A 173 -11.80 18.29 0.55
N LYS A 174 -10.50 18.06 0.81
CA LYS A 174 -9.51 17.83 -0.23
C LYS A 174 -9.93 16.68 -1.15
N ILE A 175 -10.35 15.54 -0.59
CA ILE A 175 -10.84 14.42 -1.40
C ILE A 175 -12.10 14.82 -2.20
N ILE A 176 -13.04 15.50 -1.56
CA ILE A 176 -14.34 15.82 -2.16
C ILE A 176 -14.21 16.77 -3.35
N PHE A 177 -13.34 17.76 -3.26
CA PHE A 177 -13.24 18.83 -4.24
C PHE A 177 -12.12 18.60 -5.27
N ASP A 178 -10.99 18.01 -4.85
CA ASP A 178 -9.82 17.91 -5.70
C ASP A 178 -9.65 16.50 -6.32
N TYR A 179 -10.27 15.45 -5.72
CA TYR A 179 -10.13 14.04 -6.16
C TYR A 179 -11.47 13.36 -6.39
N SER A 180 -12.24 13.88 -7.34
CA SER A 180 -13.61 13.42 -7.64
C SER A 180 -13.70 11.96 -8.14
N SER A 181 -12.60 11.38 -8.62
CA SER A 181 -12.49 9.98 -9.04
C SER A 181 -12.06 9.02 -7.92
N SER A 182 -11.75 9.54 -6.72
CA SER A 182 -11.32 8.75 -5.58
C SER A 182 -12.36 7.72 -5.16
N ILE A 183 -11.90 6.51 -4.84
CA ILE A 183 -12.75 5.47 -4.24
C ILE A 183 -13.31 5.89 -2.88
N PHE A 184 -12.64 6.83 -2.19
CA PHE A 184 -13.04 7.35 -0.89
C PHE A 184 -14.08 8.47 -0.96
N LEU A 185 -14.42 8.98 -2.17
CA LEU A 185 -15.26 10.15 -2.35
C LEU A 185 -16.60 10.05 -1.61
N VAL A 186 -17.29 8.92 -1.73
CA VAL A 186 -18.62 8.72 -1.12
C VAL A 186 -18.50 8.68 0.42
N ASP A 187 -17.52 7.98 0.94
CA ASP A 187 -17.31 7.87 2.38
C ASP A 187 -16.81 9.19 2.98
N ALA A 188 -15.89 9.88 2.31
CA ALA A 188 -15.43 11.22 2.70
C ALA A 188 -16.58 12.22 2.79
N ARG A 189 -17.49 12.25 1.79
CA ARG A 189 -18.69 13.10 1.81
C ARG A 189 -19.59 12.79 3.00
N LYS A 190 -19.84 11.51 3.27
CA LYS A 190 -20.66 11.08 4.40
C LYS A 190 -20.05 11.51 5.74
N LYS A 191 -18.75 11.29 5.92
CA LYS A 191 -18.03 11.65 7.15
C LYS A 191 -17.92 13.16 7.34
N TYR A 192 -17.67 13.90 6.26
CA TYR A 192 -17.64 15.36 6.27
C TYR A 192 -19.00 15.96 6.68
N ARG A 193 -20.09 15.50 6.07
CA ARG A 193 -21.46 15.95 6.41
C ARG A 193 -21.78 15.64 7.87
N LYS A 194 -21.40 14.48 8.39
CA LYS A 194 -21.58 14.11 9.79
C LYS A 194 -20.82 15.05 10.74
N ILE A 195 -19.58 15.43 10.40
CA ILE A 195 -18.79 16.38 11.19
C ILE A 195 -19.48 17.76 11.20
N ARG A 196 -20.04 18.18 10.07
CA ARG A 196 -20.77 19.46 9.94
C ARG A 196 -22.12 19.47 10.66
N GLY A 197 -22.63 18.31 11.08
CA GLY A 197 -23.93 18.20 11.76
C GLY A 197 -25.12 18.03 10.82
N ASP A 198 -24.89 17.74 9.55
CA ASP A 198 -25.96 17.48 8.59
C ASP A 198 -26.65 16.15 8.92
N LYS A 199 -27.97 16.09 8.70
CA LYS A 199 -28.70 14.79 8.71
C LYS A 199 -28.22 13.97 7.51
N VAL A 200 -27.59 12.83 7.75
CA VAL A 200 -27.04 11.93 6.74
C VAL A 200 -27.94 10.71 6.61
#